data_0bbd3e98ceb5d1d177245ef149237ad2
#
_entry.id   0bbd3e98ceb5d1d177245ef149237ad2
#
_cell.length_a   1.000
_cell.length_b   1.000
_cell.length_c   1.000
_cell.angle_alpha   90.00
_cell.angle_beta   90.00
_cell.angle_gamma   90.00
#
_symmetry.space_group_name_H-M   'P 1'
#
loop_
_entity.id
_entity.type
_entity.pdbx_description
1 polymer ?
#
loop_
_entity_poly.entity_id
_entity_poly.type
_entity_poly.pdbx_seq_one_letter_code
_entity_poly.pdbx_strand_id
1 'polypeptide(L)'
;MKPILAITMGDPAGIGPEITVRALNRKETYEKCRPVVTGDAAIMSQAVQLLGLNLQVNAIQSVKEAKFVYGTIDVIDLKCVDLLTFKFGEVQPQCGNAAFQYIKKAIELAMADEVDGTVTAPLNKEALNLAGHHYDGHTEIYATFTNTKKYAMMLADENIRVIHVSTHVPLRKACDLVKKARVIECVELIDDACRQFGIEKPHIGVAGLNPHSSENGMFGYEEAQEIIPAIEELQQRGFNVEGPVPPDSIFAKAKCGKFDGCVAMYHDQGHIPLKVCAFNWNKETGKMESASGVNITLGLPIIRVSVDHGTAFDVAGRGIANDSAMTLSIDYATRMAIYRRNKLKANCQ
;
A
#
# COMPACT_ATOMS: atom_id res chain seq x y z
N MET A 1 -12.47 -17.22 -11.44
CA MET A 1 -11.34 -17.86 -10.74
C MET A 1 -10.76 -16.83 -9.77
N LYS A 2 -10.44 -17.19 -8.51
CA LYS A 2 -9.85 -16.29 -7.51
C LYS A 2 -8.51 -15.74 -8.00
N PRO A 3 -8.17 -14.45 -7.75
CA PRO A 3 -6.87 -13.91 -8.16
C PRO A 3 -5.71 -14.54 -7.36
N ILE A 4 -4.54 -14.61 -7.97
CA ILE A 4 -3.29 -14.99 -7.31
C ILE A 4 -2.59 -13.72 -6.85
N LEU A 5 -2.22 -13.65 -5.57
CA LEU A 5 -1.49 -12.53 -5.00
C LEU A 5 -0.12 -12.97 -4.50
N ALA A 6 0.94 -12.30 -4.95
CA ALA A 6 2.27 -12.48 -4.38
C ALA A 6 2.42 -11.57 -3.15
N ILE A 7 2.70 -12.16 -2.00
CA ILE A 7 2.91 -11.44 -0.73
C ILE A 7 4.40 -11.48 -0.43
N THR A 8 5.08 -10.31 -0.40
CA THR A 8 6.49 -10.30 0.01
C THR A 8 6.59 -10.46 1.53
N MET A 9 7.49 -11.32 1.99
CA MET A 9 7.73 -11.53 3.42
C MET A 9 8.24 -10.24 4.13
N GLY A 10 8.81 -9.28 3.37
CA GLY A 10 9.42 -8.06 3.91
C GLY A 10 10.79 -8.33 4.54
N ASP A 11 11.23 -7.44 5.43
CA ASP A 11 12.47 -7.65 6.16
C ASP A 11 12.35 -8.85 7.11
N PRO A 12 13.16 -9.90 6.93
CA PRO A 12 13.11 -11.10 7.78
C PRO A 12 13.26 -10.82 9.29
N ALA A 13 14.05 -9.82 9.66
CA ALA A 13 14.30 -9.45 11.05
C ALA A 13 13.19 -8.62 11.70
N GLY A 14 12.21 -8.16 10.89
CA GLY A 14 11.05 -7.40 11.34
C GLY A 14 9.81 -8.25 11.59
N ILE A 15 8.66 -7.58 11.75
CA ILE A 15 7.36 -8.23 11.96
C ILE A 15 6.74 -8.80 10.68
N GLY A 16 7.36 -8.58 9.50
CA GLY A 16 6.83 -9.02 8.21
C GLY A 16 6.42 -10.50 8.18
N PRO A 17 7.28 -11.45 8.59
CA PRO A 17 6.95 -12.87 8.66
C PRO A 17 5.74 -13.16 9.56
N GLU A 18 5.68 -12.56 10.75
CA GLU A 18 4.62 -12.78 11.74
C GLU A 18 3.25 -12.33 11.21
N ILE A 19 3.16 -11.08 10.70
CA ILE A 19 1.89 -10.53 10.20
C ILE A 19 1.41 -11.27 8.94
N THR A 20 2.35 -11.76 8.11
CA THR A 20 2.03 -12.57 6.94
C THR A 20 1.44 -13.93 7.35
N VAL A 21 2.08 -14.63 8.29
CA VAL A 21 1.58 -15.89 8.82
C VAL A 21 0.19 -15.73 9.43
N ARG A 22 -0.03 -14.68 10.26
CA ARG A 22 -1.33 -14.40 10.87
C ARG A 22 -2.42 -14.14 9.82
N ALA A 23 -2.14 -13.32 8.81
CA ALA A 23 -3.08 -13.04 7.73
C ALA A 23 -3.42 -14.29 6.90
N LEU A 24 -2.44 -15.19 6.72
CA LEU A 24 -2.62 -16.45 6.01
C LEU A 24 -3.18 -17.57 6.90
N ASN A 25 -3.28 -17.39 8.21
CA ASN A 25 -4.04 -18.27 9.11
C ASN A 25 -5.55 -17.96 9.12
N ARG A 26 -6.02 -17.07 8.25
CA ARG A 26 -7.43 -16.73 8.10
C ARG A 26 -8.01 -17.50 6.90
N LYS A 27 -9.04 -18.30 7.14
CA LYS A 27 -9.71 -19.09 6.09
C LYS A 27 -10.30 -18.16 5.01
N GLU A 28 -10.82 -17.03 5.42
CA GLU A 28 -11.42 -16.00 4.57
C GLU A 28 -10.43 -15.47 3.52
N THR A 29 -9.14 -15.44 3.82
CA THR A 29 -8.09 -15.06 2.85
C THR A 29 -8.10 -16.02 1.66
N TYR A 30 -8.17 -17.33 1.91
CA TYR A 30 -8.22 -18.35 0.84
C TYR A 30 -9.59 -18.45 0.16
N GLU A 31 -10.63 -17.93 0.77
CA GLU A 31 -11.96 -17.79 0.13
C GLU A 31 -11.97 -16.68 -0.92
N LYS A 32 -11.17 -15.62 -0.71
CA LYS A 32 -11.11 -14.43 -1.55
C LYS A 32 -10.02 -14.50 -2.64
N CYS A 33 -8.82 -14.97 -2.30
CA CYS A 33 -7.67 -15.03 -3.21
C CYS A 33 -6.90 -16.35 -3.11
N ARG A 34 -5.86 -16.48 -3.93
CA ARG A 34 -4.86 -17.55 -3.92
C ARG A 34 -3.52 -16.94 -3.56
N PRO A 35 -3.14 -16.89 -2.28
CA PRO A 35 -1.91 -16.25 -1.84
C PRO A 35 -0.70 -17.15 -2.08
N VAL A 36 0.43 -16.55 -2.48
CA VAL A 36 1.76 -17.14 -2.51
C VAL A 36 2.75 -16.14 -1.92
N VAL A 37 3.66 -16.60 -1.08
CA VAL A 37 4.66 -15.74 -0.44
C VAL A 37 5.95 -15.76 -1.26
N THR A 38 6.56 -14.59 -1.50
CA THR A 38 7.96 -14.49 -1.93
C THR A 38 8.81 -14.23 -0.69
N GLY A 39 9.68 -15.18 -0.33
CA GLY A 39 10.39 -15.15 0.94
C GLY A 39 11.34 -16.32 1.13
N ASP A 40 11.74 -16.55 2.38
CA ASP A 40 12.51 -17.71 2.79
C ASP A 40 11.61 -18.66 3.61
N ALA A 41 11.44 -19.88 3.13
CA ALA A 41 10.57 -20.87 3.75
C ALA A 41 11.00 -21.21 5.20
N ALA A 42 12.29 -21.18 5.47
CA ALA A 42 12.82 -21.41 6.81
C ALA A 42 12.40 -20.32 7.81
N ILE A 43 12.44 -19.05 7.41
CA ILE A 43 11.98 -17.91 8.25
C ILE A 43 10.46 -17.98 8.44
N MET A 44 9.70 -18.28 7.38
CA MET A 44 8.25 -18.46 7.50
C MET A 44 7.90 -19.61 8.45
N SER A 45 8.68 -20.71 8.43
CA SER A 45 8.50 -21.84 9.37
C SER A 45 8.80 -21.43 10.82
N GLN A 46 9.83 -20.62 11.05
CA GLN A 46 10.12 -20.06 12.39
C GLN A 46 8.97 -19.17 12.87
N ALA A 47 8.39 -18.34 11.99
CA ALA A 47 7.25 -17.50 12.35
C ALA A 47 6.00 -18.32 12.69
N VAL A 48 5.73 -19.42 11.97
CA VAL A 48 4.65 -20.35 12.30
C VAL A 48 4.84 -20.96 13.69
N GLN A 49 6.05 -21.43 14.00
CA GLN A 49 6.42 -21.99 15.31
C GLN A 49 6.31 -20.94 16.43
N LEU A 50 6.83 -19.74 16.22
CA LEU A 50 6.76 -18.62 17.16
C LEU A 50 5.31 -18.27 17.53
N LEU A 51 4.41 -18.34 16.56
CA LEU A 51 2.99 -18.05 16.77
C LEU A 51 2.19 -19.24 17.32
N GLY A 52 2.80 -20.43 17.48
CA GLY A 52 2.14 -21.62 17.95
C GLY A 52 1.00 -22.11 17.05
N LEU A 53 1.08 -21.82 15.74
CA LEU A 53 0.01 -22.14 14.79
C LEU A 53 0.24 -23.49 14.09
N ASN A 54 -0.86 -24.17 13.77
CA ASN A 54 -0.82 -25.44 13.04
C ASN A 54 -0.92 -25.20 11.51
N LEU A 55 0.14 -24.62 10.93
CA LEU A 55 0.26 -24.36 9.51
C LEU A 55 1.47 -25.09 8.93
N GLN A 56 1.35 -25.56 7.70
CA GLN A 56 2.46 -26.13 6.95
C GLN A 56 3.05 -25.10 6.00
N VAL A 57 4.38 -25.01 5.96
CA VAL A 57 5.09 -24.21 4.94
C VAL A 57 5.47 -25.13 3.79
N ASN A 58 4.99 -24.82 2.59
CA ASN A 58 5.28 -25.52 1.36
C ASN A 58 6.30 -24.71 0.54
N ALA A 59 7.57 -25.09 0.60
CA ALA A 59 8.62 -24.46 -0.18
C ALA A 59 8.51 -24.87 -1.66
N ILE A 60 8.36 -23.91 -2.55
CA ILE A 60 8.18 -24.10 -3.99
C ILE A 60 9.18 -23.23 -4.77
N GLN A 61 9.37 -23.54 -6.04
CA GLN A 61 10.23 -22.76 -6.95
C GLN A 61 9.41 -21.91 -7.95
N SER A 62 8.15 -22.27 -8.18
CA SER A 62 7.27 -21.56 -9.10
C SER A 62 5.84 -21.53 -8.60
N VAL A 63 5.06 -20.55 -9.05
CA VAL A 63 3.62 -20.40 -8.72
C VAL A 63 2.80 -21.62 -9.13
N LYS A 64 3.26 -22.38 -10.14
CA LYS A 64 2.57 -23.59 -10.62
C LYS A 64 2.57 -24.75 -9.61
N GLU A 65 3.53 -24.76 -8.68
CA GLU A 65 3.66 -25.78 -7.64
C GLU A 65 2.81 -25.45 -6.39
N ALA A 66 2.20 -24.26 -6.33
CA ALA A 66 1.43 -23.82 -5.18
C ALA A 66 0.13 -24.59 -5.03
N LYS A 67 -0.18 -24.98 -3.80
CA LYS A 67 -1.40 -25.71 -3.44
C LYS A 67 -2.62 -24.82 -3.29
N PHE A 68 -2.42 -23.57 -2.83
CA PHE A 68 -3.46 -22.59 -2.57
C PHE A 68 -4.58 -23.09 -1.64
N VAL A 69 -4.22 -23.87 -0.63
CA VAL A 69 -5.16 -24.46 0.34
C VAL A 69 -4.94 -23.87 1.74
N TYR A 70 -6.02 -23.53 2.43
CA TYR A 70 -5.96 -23.14 3.83
C TYR A 70 -5.25 -24.21 4.68
N GLY A 71 -4.43 -23.79 5.62
CA GLY A 71 -3.56 -24.66 6.41
C GLY A 71 -2.17 -24.87 5.80
N THR A 72 -1.95 -24.41 4.56
CA THR A 72 -0.64 -24.47 3.88
C THR A 72 -0.26 -23.08 3.39
N ILE A 73 0.95 -22.63 3.72
CA ILE A 73 1.54 -21.39 3.20
C ILE A 73 2.52 -21.79 2.09
N ASP A 74 2.17 -21.47 0.85
CA ASP A 74 3.05 -21.66 -0.30
C ASP A 74 4.10 -20.54 -0.33
N VAL A 75 5.38 -20.87 -0.32
CA VAL A 75 6.51 -19.92 -0.31
C VAL A 75 7.42 -20.18 -1.49
N ILE A 76 7.55 -19.23 -2.39
CA ILE A 76 8.64 -19.22 -3.39
C ILE A 76 9.92 -18.94 -2.61
N ASP A 77 10.68 -20.00 -2.38
CA ASP A 77 11.82 -20.05 -1.47
C ASP A 77 13.09 -19.54 -2.12
N LEU A 78 13.51 -18.31 -1.77
CA LEU A 78 14.69 -17.67 -2.33
C LEU A 78 15.99 -17.96 -1.56
N LYS A 79 15.91 -18.45 -0.33
CA LYS A 79 17.06 -18.84 0.51
C LYS A 79 18.11 -17.73 0.65
N CYS A 80 17.64 -16.52 0.94
CA CYS A 80 18.49 -15.32 1.03
C CYS A 80 19.11 -15.10 2.42
N VAL A 81 18.61 -15.80 3.46
CA VAL A 81 19.00 -15.58 4.86
C VAL A 81 19.84 -16.75 5.37
N ASP A 82 21.04 -16.43 5.89
CA ASP A 82 21.85 -17.36 6.65
C ASP A 82 21.31 -17.43 8.10
N LEU A 83 20.69 -18.55 8.44
CA LEU A 83 20.08 -18.77 9.76
C LEU A 83 21.08 -18.83 10.90
N LEU A 84 22.36 -19.08 10.63
CA LEU A 84 23.39 -19.13 11.65
C LEU A 84 23.73 -17.74 12.22
N THR A 85 23.56 -16.71 11.41
CA THR A 85 23.85 -15.32 11.76
C THR A 85 22.61 -14.46 11.94
N PHE A 86 21.44 -14.99 11.59
CA PHE A 86 20.15 -14.30 11.65
C PHE A 86 19.70 -13.99 13.08
N LYS A 87 19.16 -12.79 13.30
CA LYS A 87 18.54 -12.36 14.55
C LYS A 87 17.34 -11.47 14.28
N PHE A 88 16.27 -11.67 15.06
CA PHE A 88 15.13 -10.77 15.05
C PHE A 88 15.45 -9.41 15.70
N GLY A 89 14.81 -8.33 15.21
CA GLY A 89 14.87 -7.00 15.81
C GLY A 89 16.19 -6.26 15.62
N GLU A 90 17.11 -6.78 14.79
CA GLU A 90 18.40 -6.15 14.48
C GLU A 90 18.47 -5.74 13.00
N VAL A 91 19.10 -4.59 12.72
CA VAL A 91 19.40 -4.17 11.36
C VAL A 91 20.52 -5.03 10.80
N GLN A 92 20.25 -5.78 9.75
CA GLN A 92 21.19 -6.71 9.12
C GLN A 92 21.23 -6.55 7.61
N PRO A 93 22.42 -6.37 6.98
CA PRO A 93 22.51 -6.24 5.53
C PRO A 93 21.93 -7.43 4.77
N GLN A 94 22.09 -8.66 5.29
CA GLN A 94 21.48 -9.86 4.68
C GLN A 94 19.96 -9.78 4.62
N CYS A 95 19.31 -9.22 5.65
CA CYS A 95 17.86 -9.05 5.71
C CYS A 95 17.37 -7.97 4.75
N GLY A 96 18.16 -6.87 4.61
CA GLY A 96 17.90 -5.84 3.61
C GLY A 96 18.00 -6.37 2.19
N ASN A 97 19.06 -7.16 1.88
CA ASN A 97 19.18 -7.84 0.58
C ASN A 97 18.02 -8.83 0.35
N ALA A 98 17.68 -9.63 1.35
CA ALA A 98 16.57 -10.59 1.26
C ALA A 98 15.26 -9.89 0.93
N ALA A 99 14.90 -8.83 1.67
CA ALA A 99 13.70 -8.03 1.40
C ALA A 99 13.68 -7.49 -0.04
N PHE A 100 14.81 -6.99 -0.54
CA PHE A 100 14.94 -6.54 -1.93
C PHE A 100 14.70 -7.67 -2.94
N GLN A 101 15.28 -8.85 -2.73
CA GLN A 101 15.10 -10.00 -3.62
C GLN A 101 13.65 -10.47 -3.64
N TYR A 102 12.95 -10.48 -2.50
CA TYR A 102 11.52 -10.84 -2.41
C TYR A 102 10.65 -9.87 -3.20
N ILE A 103 10.92 -8.56 -3.10
CA ILE A 103 10.23 -7.52 -3.85
C ILE A 103 10.48 -7.70 -5.35
N LYS A 104 11.75 -7.86 -5.75
CA LYS A 104 12.13 -8.06 -7.15
C LYS A 104 11.41 -9.28 -7.74
N LYS A 105 11.39 -10.41 -7.01
CA LYS A 105 10.69 -11.62 -7.44
C LYS A 105 9.19 -11.40 -7.58
N ALA A 106 8.55 -10.69 -6.65
CA ALA A 106 7.13 -10.38 -6.74
C ALA A 106 6.81 -9.50 -7.96
N ILE A 107 7.66 -8.51 -8.27
CA ILE A 107 7.51 -7.67 -9.47
C ILE A 107 7.67 -8.52 -10.74
N GLU A 108 8.68 -9.37 -10.82
CA GLU A 108 8.90 -10.28 -11.97
C GLU A 108 7.66 -11.14 -12.23
N LEU A 109 7.10 -11.75 -11.20
CA LEU A 109 5.89 -12.57 -11.31
C LEU A 109 4.68 -11.78 -11.78
N ALA A 110 4.50 -10.55 -11.28
CA ALA A 110 3.38 -9.71 -11.66
C ALA A 110 3.54 -9.15 -13.09
N MET A 111 4.75 -8.80 -13.51
CA MET A 111 5.04 -8.35 -14.88
C MET A 111 4.92 -9.48 -15.91
N ALA A 112 5.12 -10.74 -15.49
CA ALA A 112 4.93 -11.93 -16.30
C ALA A 112 3.47 -12.46 -16.29
N ASP A 113 2.53 -11.76 -15.64
CA ASP A 113 1.13 -12.18 -15.43
C ASP A 113 0.99 -13.56 -14.74
N GLU A 114 2.04 -14.01 -14.02
CA GLU A 114 1.96 -15.24 -13.20
C GLU A 114 1.16 -15.00 -11.90
N VAL A 115 1.10 -13.74 -11.44
CA VAL A 115 0.25 -13.30 -10.33
C VAL A 115 -0.52 -12.04 -10.72
N ASP A 116 -1.69 -11.82 -10.12
CA ASP A 116 -2.59 -10.71 -10.47
C ASP A 116 -2.27 -9.40 -9.73
N GLY A 117 -1.47 -9.49 -8.68
CA GLY A 117 -1.06 -8.34 -7.90
C GLY A 117 -0.08 -8.72 -6.79
N THR A 118 0.47 -7.69 -6.17
CA THR A 118 1.47 -7.82 -5.11
C THR A 118 1.02 -7.13 -3.84
N VAL A 119 1.31 -7.75 -2.69
CA VAL A 119 1.13 -7.19 -1.35
C VAL A 119 2.48 -7.19 -0.65
N THR A 120 2.91 -6.05 -0.11
CA THR A 120 4.25 -5.95 0.47
C THR A 120 4.21 -5.77 1.99
N ALA A 121 4.90 -6.67 2.72
CA ALA A 121 5.24 -6.49 4.12
C ALA A 121 6.37 -5.44 4.29
N PRO A 122 6.61 -4.92 5.50
CA PRO A 122 7.54 -3.80 5.71
C PRO A 122 9.00 -4.18 5.39
N LEU A 123 9.77 -3.20 4.89
CA LEU A 123 11.23 -3.28 4.77
C LEU A 123 11.92 -2.27 5.69
N ASN A 124 13.17 -2.54 6.06
CA ASN A 124 14.02 -1.60 6.74
C ASN A 124 14.95 -0.89 5.74
N LYS A 125 14.85 0.46 5.68
CA LYS A 125 15.63 1.25 4.71
C LYS A 125 17.13 1.24 5.01
N GLU A 126 17.51 1.21 6.29
CA GLU A 126 18.92 1.13 6.69
C GLU A 126 19.53 -0.20 6.28
N ALA A 127 18.86 -1.33 6.57
CA ALA A 127 19.28 -2.65 6.15
C ALA A 127 19.39 -2.75 4.62
N LEU A 128 18.43 -2.17 3.89
CA LEU A 128 18.42 -2.10 2.43
C LEU A 128 19.64 -1.35 1.90
N ASN A 129 19.94 -0.18 2.45
CA ASN A 129 21.09 0.64 2.06
C ASN A 129 22.43 -0.03 2.40
N LEU A 130 22.54 -0.64 3.59
CA LEU A 130 23.73 -1.41 4.01
C LEU A 130 23.99 -2.62 3.09
N ALA A 131 22.93 -3.14 2.49
CA ALA A 131 23.03 -4.20 1.47
C ALA A 131 23.44 -3.70 0.06
N GLY A 132 23.63 -2.39 -0.12
CA GLY A 132 23.99 -1.76 -1.39
C GLY A 132 22.82 -1.43 -2.31
N HIS A 133 21.58 -1.52 -1.81
CA HIS A 133 20.38 -1.15 -2.56
C HIS A 133 19.89 0.24 -2.13
N HIS A 134 20.23 1.27 -2.91
CA HIS A 134 19.95 2.68 -2.60
C HIS A 134 18.60 3.11 -3.18
N TYR A 135 17.54 2.87 -2.44
CA TYR A 135 16.16 3.27 -2.76
C TYR A 135 15.48 3.89 -1.54
N ASP A 136 14.61 4.86 -1.75
CA ASP A 136 13.82 5.49 -0.69
C ASP A 136 12.74 4.56 -0.10
N GLY A 137 12.45 3.45 -0.77
CA GLY A 137 11.51 2.44 -0.32
C GLY A 137 10.83 1.67 -1.46
N HIS A 138 9.79 0.93 -1.11
CA HIS A 138 9.05 0.09 -2.04
C HIS A 138 8.58 0.82 -3.30
N THR A 139 8.00 2.02 -3.15
CA THR A 139 7.41 2.77 -4.27
C THR A 139 8.44 3.06 -5.35
N GLU A 140 9.65 3.46 -4.97
CA GLU A 140 10.74 3.73 -5.90
C GLU A 140 11.26 2.45 -6.55
N ILE A 141 11.41 1.36 -5.77
CA ILE A 141 11.79 0.04 -6.31
C ILE A 141 10.79 -0.38 -7.38
N TYR A 142 9.48 -0.34 -7.07
CA TYR A 142 8.44 -0.71 -8.04
C TYR A 142 8.46 0.18 -9.27
N ALA A 143 8.53 1.51 -9.10
CA ALA A 143 8.59 2.45 -10.23
C ALA A 143 9.80 2.19 -11.14
N THR A 144 10.97 1.90 -10.55
CA THR A 144 12.20 1.59 -11.28
C THR A 144 12.07 0.29 -12.08
N PHE A 145 11.66 -0.80 -11.44
CA PHE A 145 11.58 -2.12 -12.09
C PHE A 145 10.39 -2.27 -13.05
N THR A 146 9.39 -1.38 -12.98
CA THR A 146 8.29 -1.31 -13.95
C THR A 146 8.46 -0.20 -14.98
N ASN A 147 9.57 0.56 -14.94
CA ASN A 147 9.84 1.72 -15.80
C ASN A 147 8.70 2.76 -15.78
N THR A 148 8.10 2.98 -14.60
CA THR A 148 6.96 3.88 -14.42
C THR A 148 7.44 5.26 -14.01
N LYS A 149 7.06 6.30 -14.79
CA LYS A 149 7.43 7.70 -14.50
C LYS A 149 6.33 8.46 -13.76
N LYS A 150 5.07 8.11 -13.99
CA LYS A 150 3.89 8.77 -13.42
C LYS A 150 3.22 7.83 -12.43
N TYR A 151 3.40 8.10 -11.17
CA TYR A 151 2.80 7.34 -10.10
C TYR A 151 2.45 8.23 -8.92
N ALA A 152 1.57 7.77 -8.06
CA ALA A 152 1.22 8.47 -6.84
C ALA A 152 0.96 7.47 -5.70
N MET A 153 1.24 7.91 -4.49
CA MET A 153 0.92 7.19 -3.28
C MET A 153 -0.51 7.54 -2.85
N MET A 154 -1.35 6.54 -2.69
CA MET A 154 -2.65 6.67 -2.06
C MET A 154 -2.62 5.93 -0.72
N LEU A 155 -3.06 6.60 0.31
CA LEU A 155 -3.36 5.98 1.59
C LEU A 155 -4.85 5.69 1.68
N ALA A 156 -5.19 4.52 2.21
CA ALA A 156 -6.58 4.13 2.39
C ALA A 156 -6.79 3.43 3.73
N ASP A 157 -7.94 3.68 4.31
CA ASP A 157 -8.55 2.92 5.39
C ASP A 157 -9.97 2.55 4.94
N GLU A 158 -10.75 1.85 5.74
CA GLU A 158 -12.09 1.37 5.35
C GLU A 158 -12.97 2.48 4.72
N ASN A 159 -12.94 3.68 5.29
CA ASN A 159 -13.86 4.77 4.95
C ASN A 159 -13.19 6.02 4.34
N ILE A 160 -11.87 6.07 4.26
CA ILE A 160 -11.16 7.24 3.76
C ILE A 160 -10.03 6.84 2.80
N ARG A 161 -9.95 7.52 1.66
CA ARG A 161 -8.91 7.31 0.63
C ARG A 161 -8.33 8.66 0.27
N VAL A 162 -7.01 8.79 0.37
CA VAL A 162 -6.33 10.05 0.13
C VAL A 162 -5.12 9.84 -0.78
N ILE A 163 -5.10 10.54 -1.90
CA ILE A 163 -3.94 10.64 -2.79
C ILE A 163 -3.26 11.99 -2.58
N HIS A 164 -1.96 12.07 -2.84
CA HIS A 164 -1.17 13.26 -2.58
C HIS A 164 -0.54 13.82 -3.87
N VAL A 165 -0.63 15.14 -4.05
CA VAL A 165 0.06 15.85 -5.13
C VAL A 165 1.56 15.77 -4.95
N SER A 166 2.03 15.94 -3.70
CA SER A 166 3.43 15.74 -3.31
C SER A 166 3.53 15.03 -1.96
N THR A 167 4.65 14.33 -1.71
CA THR A 167 4.87 13.58 -0.46
C THR A 167 6.19 14.00 0.21
N HIS A 168 7.28 13.31 0.01
CA HIS A 168 8.53 13.43 0.76
C HIS A 168 9.39 14.62 0.29
N VAL A 169 8.87 15.82 0.40
CA VAL A 169 9.56 17.06 0.06
C VAL A 169 9.39 18.11 1.17
N PRO A 170 10.30 19.08 1.33
CA PRO A 170 10.08 20.20 2.25
C PRO A 170 8.78 20.94 1.93
N LEU A 171 8.04 21.39 2.96
CA LEU A 171 6.73 22.02 2.80
C LEU A 171 6.76 23.21 1.83
N ARG A 172 7.81 24.06 1.87
CA ARG A 172 7.99 25.16 0.91
C ARG A 172 8.02 24.65 -0.53
N LYS A 173 8.72 23.53 -0.78
CA LYS A 173 8.78 22.91 -2.11
C LYS A 173 7.44 22.27 -2.50
N ALA A 174 6.69 21.74 -1.54
CA ALA A 174 5.37 21.18 -1.79
C ALA A 174 4.41 22.20 -2.39
N CYS A 175 4.44 23.45 -1.92
CA CYS A 175 3.65 24.55 -2.49
C CYS A 175 3.96 24.76 -3.98
N ASP A 176 5.25 24.75 -4.37
CA ASP A 176 5.68 24.90 -5.78
C ASP A 176 5.23 23.76 -6.69
N LEU A 177 5.00 22.55 -6.11
CA LEU A 177 4.61 21.35 -6.82
C LEU A 177 3.09 21.25 -7.05
N VAL A 178 2.29 22.14 -6.46
CA VAL A 178 0.87 22.24 -6.76
C VAL A 178 0.72 22.85 -8.15
N LYS A 179 0.56 21.98 -9.15
CA LYS A 179 0.40 22.35 -10.56
C LYS A 179 -0.84 21.69 -11.14
N LYS A 180 -1.56 22.45 -11.99
CA LYS A 180 -2.78 21.98 -12.68
C LYS A 180 -2.64 20.56 -13.21
N ALA A 181 -1.58 20.30 -13.98
CA ALA A 181 -1.36 18.97 -14.59
C ALA A 181 -1.22 17.86 -13.54
N ARG A 182 -0.55 18.13 -12.40
CA ARG A 182 -0.38 17.13 -11.33
C ARG A 182 -1.66 16.90 -10.55
N VAL A 183 -2.47 17.93 -10.31
CA VAL A 183 -3.80 17.80 -9.69
C VAL A 183 -4.70 16.94 -10.56
N ILE A 184 -4.74 17.19 -11.89
CA ILE A 184 -5.49 16.37 -12.85
C ILE A 184 -5.04 14.90 -12.77
N GLU A 185 -3.74 14.64 -12.84
CA GLU A 185 -3.19 13.29 -12.75
C GLU A 185 -3.61 12.57 -11.45
N CYS A 186 -3.57 13.26 -10.30
CA CYS A 186 -4.00 12.70 -9.03
C CYS A 186 -5.50 12.36 -9.01
N VAL A 187 -6.35 13.22 -9.56
CA VAL A 187 -7.79 12.93 -9.66
C VAL A 187 -8.06 11.73 -10.57
N GLU A 188 -7.41 11.64 -11.74
CA GLU A 188 -7.54 10.50 -12.64
C GLU A 188 -7.12 9.19 -11.96
N LEU A 189 -6.00 9.20 -11.23
CA LEU A 189 -5.49 8.03 -10.52
C LEU A 189 -6.42 7.58 -9.38
N ILE A 190 -6.96 8.50 -8.58
CA ILE A 190 -7.83 8.11 -7.47
C ILE A 190 -9.24 7.73 -7.96
N ASP A 191 -9.75 8.34 -9.03
CA ASP A 191 -11.00 7.93 -9.66
C ASP A 191 -10.92 6.49 -10.17
N ASP A 192 -9.86 6.15 -10.92
CA ASP A 192 -9.63 4.77 -11.38
C ASP A 192 -9.47 3.79 -10.20
N ALA A 193 -8.74 4.18 -9.15
CA ALA A 193 -8.61 3.35 -7.95
C ALA A 193 -9.96 3.12 -7.26
N CYS A 194 -10.79 4.14 -7.10
CA CYS A 194 -12.13 4.00 -6.52
C CYS A 194 -13.01 3.07 -7.35
N ARG A 195 -12.92 3.13 -8.68
CA ARG A 195 -13.60 2.17 -9.57
C ARG A 195 -13.10 0.74 -9.38
N GLN A 196 -11.79 0.56 -9.17
CA GLN A 196 -11.22 -0.75 -8.87
C GLN A 196 -11.72 -1.33 -7.54
N PHE A 197 -12.20 -0.49 -6.61
CA PHE A 197 -12.86 -0.91 -5.36
C PHE A 197 -14.37 -1.14 -5.50
N GLY A 198 -14.92 -1.03 -6.72
CA GLY A 198 -16.31 -1.28 -7.01
C GLY A 198 -17.23 -0.05 -6.95
N ILE A 199 -16.67 1.16 -6.87
CA ILE A 199 -17.43 2.41 -6.89
C ILE A 199 -17.54 2.87 -8.35
N GLU A 200 -18.70 2.66 -8.98
CA GLU A 200 -18.89 2.94 -10.42
C GLU A 200 -18.77 4.41 -10.79
N LYS A 201 -19.23 5.31 -9.94
CA LYS A 201 -19.22 6.76 -10.15
C LYS A 201 -18.61 7.47 -8.93
N PRO A 202 -17.27 7.41 -8.77
CA PRO A 202 -16.61 8.00 -7.61
C PRO A 202 -16.87 9.51 -7.52
N HIS A 203 -17.11 10.01 -6.30
CA HIS A 203 -17.15 11.43 -6.01
C HIS A 203 -15.84 11.85 -5.37
N ILE A 204 -15.02 12.61 -6.09
CA ILE A 204 -13.68 12.99 -5.67
C ILE A 204 -13.67 14.41 -5.12
N GLY A 205 -13.19 14.57 -3.88
CA GLY A 205 -12.94 15.87 -3.28
C GLY A 205 -11.50 16.32 -3.50
N VAL A 206 -11.30 17.56 -3.95
CA VAL A 206 -9.97 18.16 -4.08
C VAL A 206 -9.79 19.20 -2.99
N ALA A 207 -8.78 19.04 -2.13
CA ALA A 207 -8.48 20.01 -1.08
C ALA A 207 -7.91 21.31 -1.68
N GLY A 208 -8.16 22.45 -1.02
CA GLY A 208 -7.33 23.62 -1.22
C GLY A 208 -5.94 23.45 -0.61
N LEU A 209 -4.98 24.24 -1.06
CA LEU A 209 -3.65 24.33 -0.44
C LEU A 209 -3.69 25.27 0.78
N ASN A 210 -4.33 26.42 0.60
CA ASN A 210 -4.36 27.52 1.57
C ASN A 210 -5.56 27.42 2.53
N PRO A 211 -5.50 28.09 3.70
CA PRO A 211 -6.64 28.17 4.60
C PRO A 211 -7.93 28.60 3.89
N HIS A 212 -9.05 27.98 4.21
CA HIS A 212 -10.37 28.26 3.62
C HIS A 212 -10.39 28.24 2.08
N SER A 213 -9.47 27.47 1.45
CA SER A 213 -9.28 27.44 -0.02
C SER A 213 -9.01 28.85 -0.58
N SER A 214 -8.07 29.56 0.04
CA SER A 214 -7.57 30.92 -0.26
C SER A 214 -8.55 32.09 0.01
N GLU A 215 -9.79 31.87 0.40
CA GLU A 215 -10.80 32.93 0.64
C GLU A 215 -10.79 33.98 -0.51
N ASN A 216 -11.01 33.51 -1.73
CA ASN A 216 -10.96 34.33 -2.95
C ASN A 216 -9.61 35.07 -3.20
N GLY A 217 -8.49 34.45 -2.84
CA GLY A 217 -7.15 34.99 -3.06
C GLY A 217 -6.58 35.80 -1.89
N MET A 218 -7.29 35.86 -0.75
CA MET A 218 -6.80 36.54 0.46
C MET A 218 -5.55 35.86 1.05
N PHE A 219 -5.46 34.52 0.94
CA PHE A 219 -4.41 33.72 1.56
C PHE A 219 -3.47 33.04 0.53
N GLY A 220 -3.56 33.39 -0.74
CA GLY A 220 -2.74 32.80 -1.81
C GLY A 220 -3.49 32.69 -3.12
N TYR A 221 -2.79 32.33 -4.17
CA TYR A 221 -3.33 32.29 -5.53
C TYR A 221 -3.29 30.90 -6.17
N GLU A 222 -2.75 29.89 -5.49
CA GLU A 222 -2.56 28.53 -6.01
C GLU A 222 -3.90 27.89 -6.37
N GLU A 223 -4.96 28.16 -5.60
CA GLU A 223 -6.31 27.72 -5.92
C GLU A 223 -6.79 28.29 -7.26
N ALA A 224 -6.67 29.61 -7.45
CA ALA A 224 -7.13 30.29 -8.65
C ALA A 224 -6.28 29.96 -9.88
N GLN A 225 -4.95 29.79 -9.70
CA GLN A 225 -4.02 29.59 -10.80
C GLN A 225 -3.89 28.12 -11.24
N GLU A 226 -4.04 27.17 -10.31
CA GLU A 226 -3.69 25.78 -10.55
C GLU A 226 -4.86 24.82 -10.22
N ILE A 227 -5.49 24.93 -9.03
CA ILE A 227 -6.45 23.93 -8.54
C ILE A 227 -7.82 24.08 -9.22
N ILE A 228 -8.38 25.28 -9.26
CA ILE A 228 -9.68 25.55 -9.89
C ILE A 228 -9.65 25.20 -11.40
N PRO A 229 -8.64 25.65 -12.18
CA PRO A 229 -8.53 25.27 -13.59
C PRO A 229 -8.36 23.76 -13.82
N ALA A 230 -7.80 23.00 -12.85
CA ALA A 230 -7.72 21.57 -12.93
C ALA A 230 -9.10 20.92 -12.74
N ILE A 231 -9.86 21.40 -11.77
CA ILE A 231 -11.19 20.88 -11.44
C ILE A 231 -12.16 21.17 -12.61
N GLU A 232 -12.16 22.39 -13.15
CA GLU A 232 -13.00 22.77 -14.27
C GLU A 232 -12.75 21.91 -15.52
N GLU A 233 -11.48 21.64 -15.84
CA GLU A 233 -11.12 20.75 -16.95
C GLU A 233 -11.60 19.33 -16.71
N LEU A 234 -11.44 18.80 -15.49
CA LEU A 234 -11.91 17.46 -15.14
C LEU A 234 -13.42 17.34 -15.20
N GLN A 235 -14.17 18.35 -14.75
CA GLN A 235 -15.64 18.40 -14.85
C GLN A 235 -16.10 18.41 -16.31
N GLN A 236 -15.43 19.19 -17.18
CA GLN A 236 -15.71 19.20 -18.62
C GLN A 236 -15.44 17.85 -19.26
N ARG A 237 -14.48 17.06 -18.75
CA ARG A 237 -14.18 15.70 -19.19
C ARG A 237 -15.10 14.63 -18.56
N GLY A 238 -16.06 15.04 -17.72
CA GLY A 238 -17.08 14.17 -17.15
C GLY A 238 -16.70 13.49 -15.82
N PHE A 239 -15.62 13.93 -15.17
CA PHE A 239 -15.28 13.47 -13.81
C PHE A 239 -16.24 14.10 -12.79
N ASN A 240 -16.68 13.30 -11.81
CA ASN A 240 -17.46 13.77 -10.67
C ASN A 240 -16.50 14.29 -9.57
N VAL A 241 -16.04 15.51 -9.73
CA VAL A 241 -15.05 16.14 -8.87
C VAL A 241 -15.57 17.46 -8.30
N GLU A 242 -15.32 17.67 -7.00
CA GLU A 242 -15.73 18.88 -6.25
C GLU A 242 -14.50 19.50 -5.58
N GLY A 243 -14.40 20.84 -5.64
CA GLY A 243 -13.33 21.58 -4.96
C GLY A 243 -13.11 22.98 -5.56
N PRO A 244 -12.07 23.70 -5.09
CA PRO A 244 -11.27 23.37 -3.92
C PRO A 244 -12.10 23.41 -2.62
N VAL A 245 -12.05 22.31 -1.86
CA VAL A 245 -12.74 22.21 -0.57
C VAL A 245 -11.78 22.67 0.54
N PRO A 246 -12.24 23.49 1.51
CA PRO A 246 -11.38 23.89 2.63
C PRO A 246 -10.69 22.70 3.30
N PRO A 247 -9.34 22.74 3.44
CA PRO A 247 -8.55 21.60 3.88
C PRO A 247 -8.86 21.12 5.31
N ASP A 248 -9.34 22.01 6.17
CA ASP A 248 -9.77 21.72 7.53
C ASP A 248 -11.06 20.89 7.63
N SER A 249 -11.86 20.83 6.56
CA SER A 249 -13.16 20.15 6.57
C SER A 249 -13.31 18.99 5.59
N ILE A 250 -12.49 18.94 4.54
CA ILE A 250 -12.63 17.93 3.47
C ILE A 250 -12.55 16.48 3.99
N PHE A 251 -11.60 16.21 4.89
CA PHE A 251 -11.37 14.85 5.38
C PHE A 251 -12.46 14.39 6.36
N ALA A 252 -13.03 15.32 7.14
CA ALA A 252 -14.21 15.03 7.95
C ALA A 252 -15.42 14.69 7.06
N LYS A 253 -15.64 15.43 5.97
CA LYS A 253 -16.67 15.14 4.98
C LYS A 253 -16.46 13.78 4.29
N ALA A 254 -15.20 13.45 3.95
CA ALA A 254 -14.85 12.14 3.37
C ALA A 254 -15.14 10.99 4.34
N LYS A 255 -14.73 11.12 5.61
CA LYS A 255 -15.03 10.14 6.66
C LYS A 255 -16.52 9.88 6.83
N CYS A 256 -17.34 10.93 6.65
CA CYS A 256 -18.80 10.83 6.69
C CYS A 256 -19.44 10.35 5.37
N GLY A 257 -18.65 9.96 4.37
CA GLY A 257 -19.12 9.39 3.13
C GLY A 257 -19.53 10.39 2.05
N LYS A 258 -19.19 11.69 2.20
CA LYS A 258 -19.46 12.68 1.13
C LYS A 258 -18.56 12.44 -0.09
N PHE A 259 -17.29 12.06 0.13
CA PHE A 259 -16.33 11.80 -0.92
C PHE A 259 -15.83 10.36 -0.84
N ASP A 260 -15.71 9.71 -1.99
CA ASP A 260 -15.16 8.36 -2.13
C ASP A 260 -13.63 8.38 -2.12
N GLY A 261 -13.03 9.51 -2.52
CA GLY A 261 -11.60 9.76 -2.49
C GLY A 261 -11.31 11.26 -2.37
N CYS A 262 -10.14 11.59 -1.80
CA CYS A 262 -9.68 12.96 -1.63
C CYS A 262 -8.29 13.17 -2.23
N VAL A 263 -8.06 14.32 -2.84
CA VAL A 263 -6.74 14.78 -3.28
C VAL A 263 -6.21 15.79 -2.27
N ALA A 264 -5.12 15.44 -1.60
CA ALA A 264 -4.37 16.31 -0.70
C ALA A 264 -3.20 16.96 -1.45
N MET A 265 -2.90 18.21 -1.14
CA MET A 265 -1.84 18.97 -1.82
C MET A 265 -0.44 18.57 -1.36
N TYR A 266 -0.28 18.16 -0.10
CA TYR A 266 1.00 17.76 0.47
C TYR A 266 0.85 16.66 1.52
N HIS A 267 1.97 16.09 1.93
CA HIS A 267 2.05 14.92 2.79
C HIS A 267 1.18 15.02 4.04
N ASP A 268 1.44 15.99 4.93
CA ASP A 268 0.77 16.04 6.23
C ASP A 268 -0.71 16.39 6.13
N GLN A 269 -1.11 17.13 5.08
CA GLN A 269 -2.52 17.45 4.83
C GLN A 269 -3.38 16.20 4.71
N GLY A 270 -2.87 15.13 4.09
CA GLY A 270 -3.59 13.88 3.92
C GLY A 270 -3.24 12.81 4.97
N HIS A 271 -1.98 12.74 5.42
CA HIS A 271 -1.55 11.75 6.39
C HIS A 271 -2.11 11.97 7.79
N ILE A 272 -2.13 13.23 8.28
CA ILE A 272 -2.62 13.54 9.63
C ILE A 272 -4.07 13.07 9.82
N PRO A 273 -5.04 13.46 8.98
CA PRO A 273 -6.43 13.02 9.17
C PRO A 273 -6.59 11.51 9.06
N LEU A 274 -5.85 10.85 8.17
CA LEU A 274 -5.90 9.40 8.03
C LEU A 274 -5.34 8.71 9.27
N LYS A 275 -4.18 9.15 9.77
CA LYS A 275 -3.57 8.60 10.99
C LYS A 275 -4.47 8.82 12.22
N VAL A 276 -5.10 9.99 12.37
CA VAL A 276 -6.07 10.25 13.44
C VAL A 276 -7.27 9.31 13.37
N CYS A 277 -7.70 8.91 12.17
CA CYS A 277 -8.79 7.94 12.00
C CYS A 277 -8.35 6.50 12.28
N ALA A 278 -7.12 6.14 11.91
CA ALA A 278 -6.64 4.75 11.92
C ALA A 278 -6.00 4.32 13.26
N PHE A 279 -5.54 5.27 14.10
CA PHE A 279 -4.85 4.97 15.36
C PHE A 279 -5.79 5.13 16.56
N ASN A 280 -5.88 4.09 17.39
CA ASN A 280 -6.55 4.12 18.69
C ASN A 280 -5.57 3.83 19.81
N TRP A 281 -5.54 4.70 20.83
CA TRP A 281 -4.78 4.48 22.05
C TRP A 281 -5.66 3.79 23.10
N ASN A 282 -5.30 2.57 23.49
CA ASN A 282 -5.97 1.89 24.58
C ASN A 282 -5.38 2.36 25.92
N LYS A 283 -6.18 3.06 26.70
CA LYS A 283 -5.76 3.61 28.01
C LYS A 283 -5.52 2.54 29.06
N GLU A 284 -6.22 1.40 28.97
CA GLU A 284 -6.11 0.31 29.95
C GLU A 284 -4.84 -0.49 29.77
N THR A 285 -4.47 -0.78 28.52
CA THR A 285 -3.27 -1.54 28.18
C THR A 285 -2.02 -0.65 28.02
N GLY A 286 -2.19 0.67 27.90
CA GLY A 286 -1.11 1.62 27.61
C GLY A 286 -0.46 1.38 26.25
N LYS A 287 -1.20 0.82 25.29
CA LYS A 287 -0.68 0.48 23.97
C LYS A 287 -1.49 1.13 22.85
N MET A 288 -0.83 1.38 21.74
CA MET A 288 -1.49 1.75 20.50
C MET A 288 -2.19 0.50 19.94
N GLU A 289 -3.51 0.56 19.78
CA GLU A 289 -4.28 -0.45 19.06
C GLU A 289 -4.28 -0.12 17.57
N SER A 290 -4.01 -1.13 16.78
CA SER A 290 -4.00 -1.23 15.31
C SER A 290 -3.94 0.06 14.49
N ALA A 291 -2.95 0.15 13.62
CA ALA A 291 -3.02 0.98 12.43
C ALA A 291 -3.65 0.15 11.31
N SER A 292 -4.87 0.46 10.88
CA SER A 292 -5.57 -0.24 9.80
C SER A 292 -5.20 0.28 8.41
N GLY A 293 -4.40 1.33 8.30
CA GLY A 293 -4.08 1.97 7.03
C GLY A 293 -3.25 1.11 6.06
N VAL A 294 -3.57 1.22 4.79
CA VAL A 294 -2.80 0.62 3.69
C VAL A 294 -2.27 1.70 2.76
N ASN A 295 -1.13 1.41 2.16
CA ASN A 295 -0.50 2.25 1.15
C ASN A 295 -0.58 1.55 -0.21
N ILE A 296 -1.16 2.25 -1.19
CA ILE A 296 -1.35 1.74 -2.56
C ILE A 296 -0.56 2.62 -3.51
N THR A 297 0.29 2.02 -4.35
CA THR A 297 0.99 2.76 -5.39
C THR A 297 0.17 2.71 -6.67
N LEU A 298 -0.40 3.84 -7.04
CA LEU A 298 -1.21 4.01 -8.26
C LEU A 298 -0.33 4.41 -9.45
N GLY A 299 -0.79 4.09 -10.67
CA GLY A 299 -0.08 4.40 -11.92
C GLY A 299 0.90 3.33 -12.38
N LEU A 300 1.18 2.31 -11.56
CA LEU A 300 1.99 1.15 -11.97
C LEU A 300 1.23 0.25 -12.95
N PRO A 301 1.92 -0.46 -13.86
CA PRO A 301 1.30 -1.46 -14.75
C PRO A 301 0.81 -2.70 -13.99
N ILE A 302 1.28 -2.88 -12.74
CA ILE A 302 0.94 -3.99 -11.85
C ILE A 302 0.30 -3.45 -10.56
N ILE A 303 -0.52 -4.26 -9.91
CA ILE A 303 -1.13 -3.90 -8.62
C ILE A 303 -0.09 -4.02 -7.52
N ARG A 304 0.09 -2.96 -6.75
CA ARG A 304 0.92 -2.96 -5.56
C ARG A 304 0.18 -2.32 -4.38
N VAL A 305 -0.04 -3.12 -3.34
CA VAL A 305 -0.60 -2.68 -2.05
C VAL A 305 0.39 -3.02 -0.93
N SER A 306 0.47 -2.21 0.10
CA SER A 306 1.32 -2.49 1.25
C SER A 306 0.69 -2.06 2.56
N VAL A 307 1.17 -2.62 3.65
CA VAL A 307 0.92 -2.10 4.99
C VAL A 307 1.51 -0.69 5.13
N ASP A 308 0.89 0.15 5.96
CA ASP A 308 1.31 1.55 6.20
C ASP A 308 2.06 1.71 7.54
N HIS A 309 2.84 0.70 7.93
CA HIS A 309 3.70 0.73 9.11
C HIS A 309 5.09 0.16 8.79
N GLY A 310 6.06 0.40 9.68
CA GLY A 310 7.44 -0.07 9.55
C GLY A 310 7.64 -1.51 10.05
N THR A 311 8.92 -1.90 10.11
CA THR A 311 9.38 -3.24 10.52
C THR A 311 9.19 -3.55 12.00
N ALA A 312 8.96 -2.55 12.86
CA ALA A 312 8.69 -2.66 14.29
C ALA A 312 9.65 -3.64 14.99
N PHE A 313 10.95 -3.39 14.87
CA PHE A 313 12.02 -4.25 15.40
C PHE A 313 11.95 -4.46 16.91
N ASP A 314 11.36 -3.52 17.64
CA ASP A 314 11.13 -3.59 19.08
C ASP A 314 10.19 -4.71 19.51
N VAL A 315 9.32 -5.17 18.62
CA VAL A 315 8.35 -6.25 18.89
C VAL A 315 8.54 -7.47 17.97
N ALA A 316 9.46 -7.41 17.02
CA ALA A 316 9.77 -8.53 16.12
C ALA A 316 10.28 -9.76 16.90
N GLY A 317 9.87 -10.96 16.50
CA GLY A 317 10.23 -12.21 17.16
C GLY A 317 9.48 -12.47 18.48
N ARG A 318 8.45 -11.66 18.82
CA ARG A 318 7.67 -11.83 20.05
C ARG A 318 6.28 -12.41 19.85
N GLY A 319 5.85 -12.58 18.61
CA GLY A 319 4.53 -13.13 18.30
C GLY A 319 3.35 -12.24 18.73
N ILE A 320 3.54 -10.92 18.86
CA ILE A 320 2.49 -9.99 19.31
C ILE A 320 2.09 -8.96 18.25
N ALA A 321 2.71 -9.00 17.07
CA ALA A 321 2.42 -8.07 15.99
C ALA A 321 0.97 -8.23 15.46
N ASN A 322 0.29 -7.12 15.19
CA ASN A 322 -1.07 -7.09 14.65
C ASN A 322 -1.06 -7.21 13.13
N ASP A 323 -1.93 -8.06 12.58
CA ASP A 323 -2.02 -8.35 11.13
C ASP A 323 -3.11 -7.58 10.39
N SER A 324 -3.82 -6.66 11.04
CA SER A 324 -4.98 -5.97 10.45
C SER A 324 -4.62 -5.25 9.15
N ALA A 325 -3.49 -4.52 9.13
CA ALA A 325 -3.02 -3.83 7.92
C ALA A 325 -2.67 -4.81 6.79
N MET A 326 -2.06 -5.97 7.10
CA MET A 326 -1.75 -7.00 6.10
C MET A 326 -3.03 -7.62 5.53
N THR A 327 -3.99 -7.95 6.39
CA THR A 327 -5.29 -8.50 5.99
C THR A 327 -6.05 -7.52 5.11
N LEU A 328 -6.08 -6.24 5.48
CA LEU A 328 -6.69 -5.18 4.69
C LEU A 328 -5.97 -4.96 3.35
N SER A 329 -4.64 -5.02 3.34
CA SER A 329 -3.84 -4.94 2.10
C SER A 329 -4.16 -6.07 1.12
N ILE A 330 -4.33 -7.28 1.62
CA ILE A 330 -4.76 -8.44 0.81
C ILE A 330 -6.18 -8.23 0.25
N ASP A 331 -7.11 -7.67 1.04
CA ASP A 331 -8.47 -7.39 0.58
C ASP A 331 -8.48 -6.32 -0.54
N TYR A 332 -7.77 -5.22 -0.37
CA TYR A 332 -7.64 -4.19 -1.42
C TYR A 332 -7.01 -4.74 -2.71
N ALA A 333 -5.89 -5.46 -2.59
CA ALA A 333 -5.24 -6.08 -3.75
C ALA A 333 -6.16 -7.08 -4.47
N THR A 334 -6.95 -7.83 -3.71
CA THR A 334 -7.93 -8.78 -4.25
C THR A 334 -9.02 -8.07 -5.06
N ARG A 335 -9.61 -6.99 -4.54
CA ARG A 335 -10.65 -6.21 -5.24
C ARG A 335 -10.09 -5.62 -6.54
N MET A 336 -8.92 -5.00 -6.48
CA MET A 336 -8.24 -4.44 -7.65
C MET A 336 -7.98 -5.51 -8.73
N ALA A 337 -7.50 -6.68 -8.33
CA ALA A 337 -7.21 -7.79 -9.22
C ALA A 337 -8.49 -8.35 -9.89
N ILE A 338 -9.58 -8.47 -9.15
CA ILE A 338 -10.88 -8.90 -9.69
C ILE A 338 -11.39 -7.88 -10.72
N TYR A 339 -11.35 -6.59 -10.40
CA TYR A 339 -11.76 -5.54 -11.32
C TYR A 339 -10.94 -5.56 -12.62
N ARG A 340 -9.59 -5.61 -12.50
CA ARG A 340 -8.68 -5.66 -13.65
C ARG A 340 -8.98 -6.85 -14.57
N ARG A 341 -9.19 -8.03 -14.00
CA ARG A 341 -9.56 -9.23 -14.75
C ARG A 341 -10.91 -9.09 -15.48
N ASN A 342 -11.90 -8.48 -14.83
CA ASN A 342 -13.21 -8.26 -15.44
C ASN A 342 -13.13 -7.24 -16.59
N LYS A 343 -12.36 -6.15 -16.42
CA LYS A 343 -12.13 -5.15 -17.47
C LYS A 343 -11.43 -5.75 -18.69
N LEU A 344 -10.41 -6.60 -18.48
CA LEU A 344 -9.72 -7.30 -19.56
C LEU A 344 -10.66 -8.23 -20.35
N LYS A 345 -11.56 -8.96 -19.67
CA LYS A 345 -12.55 -9.81 -20.32
C LYS A 345 -13.57 -9.01 -21.13
N ALA A 346 -14.01 -7.87 -20.61
CA ALA A 346 -14.95 -7.00 -21.32
C ALA A 346 -14.35 -6.38 -22.59
N ASN A 347 -13.05 -6.10 -22.60
CA ASN A 347 -12.34 -5.55 -23.76
C ASN A 347 -12.02 -6.62 -24.83
N CYS A 348 -12.14 -7.91 -24.53
CA CYS A 348 -11.91 -9.03 -25.47
C CYS A 348 -13.22 -9.56 -26.10
N GLN A 349 -14.37 -9.02 -25.71
CA GLN A 349 -15.70 -9.28 -26.31
C GLN A 349 -16.11 -8.13 -27.23
#